data_f895b497764e8ac8014139e3b05483a0
#
_entry.id   f895b497764e8ac8014139e3b05483a0
#
_cell.length_a   1.000
_cell.length_b   1.000
_cell.length_c   1.000
_cell.angle_alpha   90.00
_cell.angle_beta   90.00
_cell.angle_gamma   90.00
#
_symmetry.space_group_name_H-M   'P 1'
#
loop_
_entity.id
_entity.type
_entity.pdbx_description
1 polymer ?
#
loop_
_entity_poly.entity_id
_entity_poly.type
_entity_poly.pdbx_seq_one_letter_code
_entity_poly.pdbx_strand_id
1 'polypeptide(L)'
;MRTRRRTAALAATLALAAAWAGSANATEKPEELVVQKMPPWHPHEIYIVDISMPSMTDGRIYVYDADAKKLLGQIDGGFGPGFAIAPDRKASVVATTYFSRGSHSTRTDVVEIIDNTTLDHAGEIVIPAKHAQHVPSPYNTAFSADGKRLYVANITPAASVTVIDAVSKKVLSEIDTAACVLAYPGDNDRFTALCESGKALTVTLDANGKEAKRTMSDAFIDVDKDPAFVNASRYKGDYLFTTYGGNVRSADFSGDKPAFGKPWSLLTDAERAEGWRPGGMQQTAVQAKQNRYYVLMHKGTDGSHKDPGTQVWVYDLKSKQRVARWDLTQQKVEPLVSIQVSEDDKPLFYGLTATSDLVVMDARTGALQHVEKQIGNTSSLLVNP
;
A
#
# COMPACT_ATOMS: atom_id res chain seq x y z
N MET A 1 49.34 12.70 69.57
CA MET A 1 49.49 12.57 68.12
C MET A 1 48.20 12.13 67.42
N ARG A 2 46.97 12.42 67.87
CA ARG A 2 45.72 11.97 67.28
C ARG A 2 44.79 13.08 66.77
N THR A 3 45.12 14.34 66.96
CA THR A 3 44.24 15.49 66.60
C THR A 3 44.58 16.13 65.24
N ARG A 4 45.76 15.91 64.62
CA ARG A 4 46.12 16.47 63.33
C ARG A 4 45.61 15.66 62.09
N ARG A 5 45.14 14.39 62.26
CA ARG A 5 44.64 13.59 61.15
C ARG A 5 43.13 13.80 60.87
N ARG A 6 42.36 14.35 61.80
CA ARG A 6 40.92 14.62 61.62
C ARG A 6 40.60 15.91 60.87
N THR A 7 41.44 16.89 60.96
CA THR A 7 41.30 18.19 60.26
C THR A 7 41.64 18.10 58.76
N ALA A 8 42.58 17.23 58.38
CA ALA A 8 42.92 17.03 56.95
C ALA A 8 41.84 16.25 56.17
N ALA A 9 41.09 15.36 56.82
CA ALA A 9 39.99 14.60 56.17
C ALA A 9 38.74 15.45 55.92
N LEU A 10 38.44 16.45 56.78
CA LEU A 10 37.31 17.35 56.57
C LEU A 10 37.58 18.39 55.48
N ALA A 11 38.84 18.84 55.30
CA ALA A 11 39.20 19.78 54.24
C ALA A 11 39.16 19.14 52.83
N ALA A 12 39.48 17.81 52.72
CA ALA A 12 39.45 17.10 51.48
C ALA A 12 38.02 16.80 51.02
N THR A 13 37.06 16.54 51.94
CA THR A 13 35.63 16.30 51.59
C THR A 13 34.91 17.61 51.22
N LEU A 14 35.24 18.72 51.75
CA LEU A 14 34.68 20.03 51.34
C LEU A 14 35.21 20.47 49.95
N ALA A 15 36.46 20.17 49.60
CA ALA A 15 37.01 20.48 48.30
C ALA A 15 36.42 19.64 47.16
N LEU A 16 36.05 18.36 47.40
CA LEU A 16 35.34 17.52 46.41
C LEU A 16 33.87 17.95 46.22
N ALA A 17 33.21 18.44 47.25
CA ALA A 17 31.82 18.93 47.14
C ALA A 17 31.73 20.28 46.38
N ALA A 18 32.76 21.15 46.49
CA ALA A 18 32.81 22.40 45.74
C ALA A 18 33.13 22.21 44.23
N ALA A 19 33.79 21.13 43.85
CA ALA A 19 34.09 20.81 42.43
C ALA A 19 32.86 20.31 41.66
N TRP A 20 31.81 19.83 42.32
CA TRP A 20 30.57 19.38 41.69
C TRP A 20 29.50 20.47 41.57
N ALA A 21 29.66 21.61 42.25
CA ALA A 21 28.72 22.72 42.18
C ALA A 21 29.01 23.69 41.01
N GLY A 22 30.04 23.46 40.21
CA GLY A 22 30.47 24.35 39.14
C GLY A 22 30.01 23.99 37.73
N SER A 23 29.20 22.95 37.52
CA SER A 23 28.88 22.43 36.16
C SER A 23 27.41 22.49 35.77
N ALA A 24 26.57 23.24 36.44
CA ALA A 24 25.13 23.28 36.15
C ALA A 24 24.65 24.63 35.64
N ASN A 25 25.34 25.17 34.64
CA ASN A 25 24.82 26.27 33.83
C ASN A 25 25.01 25.96 32.33
N ALA A 26 24.63 24.78 31.90
CA ALA A 26 24.25 24.61 30.53
C ALA A 26 22.82 25.17 30.44
N THR A 27 22.67 26.43 30.10
CA THR A 27 21.42 26.98 29.57
C THR A 27 21.20 26.28 28.24
N GLU A 28 20.48 25.14 28.25
CA GLU A 28 19.91 24.59 27.03
C GLU A 28 19.09 25.71 26.41
N LYS A 29 19.43 26.05 25.18
CA LYS A 29 18.56 26.93 24.39
C LYS A 29 17.20 26.27 24.31
N PRO A 30 16.09 26.99 24.50
CA PRO A 30 14.78 26.44 24.26
C PRO A 30 14.78 25.80 22.88
N GLU A 31 14.28 24.54 22.77
CA GLU A 31 14.06 23.92 21.49
C GLU A 31 13.09 24.79 20.69
N GLU A 32 13.54 25.27 19.55
CA GLU A 32 12.65 25.90 18.58
C GLU A 32 11.88 24.76 17.89
N LEU A 33 10.56 24.78 18.02
CA LEU A 33 9.68 23.89 17.27
C LEU A 33 9.83 24.19 15.77
N VAL A 34 10.53 23.32 15.07
CA VAL A 34 10.68 23.39 13.61
C VAL A 34 9.74 22.36 12.99
N VAL A 35 8.69 22.82 12.33
CA VAL A 35 7.88 21.96 11.47
C VAL A 35 8.67 21.70 10.19
N GLN A 36 9.18 20.49 10.06
CA GLN A 36 9.86 20.07 8.83
C GLN A 36 8.82 19.88 7.72
N LYS A 37 9.11 20.40 6.55
CA LYS A 37 8.30 20.15 5.34
C LYS A 37 8.93 19.03 4.52
N MET A 38 8.09 18.24 3.92
CA MET A 38 8.50 17.27 2.92
C MET A 38 9.21 17.97 1.76
N PRO A 39 10.24 17.36 1.18
CA PRO A 39 10.83 17.86 -0.06
C PRO A 39 9.77 17.92 -1.17
N PRO A 40 9.99 18.71 -2.24
CA PRO A 40 9.12 18.64 -3.41
C PRO A 40 9.03 17.21 -3.94
N TRP A 41 7.80 16.75 -4.19
CA TRP A 41 7.56 15.42 -4.71
C TRP A 41 8.37 15.13 -5.99
N HIS A 42 8.86 13.90 -6.12
CA HIS A 42 9.49 13.39 -7.34
C HIS A 42 9.10 11.90 -7.57
N PRO A 43 9.25 11.38 -8.81
CA PRO A 43 8.73 10.05 -9.18
C PRO A 43 9.32 8.86 -8.42
N HIS A 44 10.46 9.04 -7.72
CA HIS A 44 11.12 7.98 -6.97
C HIS A 44 10.79 8.01 -5.46
N GLU A 45 9.76 8.75 -5.08
CA GLU A 45 9.14 8.67 -3.76
C GLU A 45 8.14 7.53 -3.74
N ILE A 46 8.19 6.67 -2.73
CA ILE A 46 7.32 5.50 -2.58
C ILE A 46 6.72 5.44 -1.18
N TYR A 47 5.42 5.16 -1.10
CA TYR A 47 4.71 4.93 0.15
C TYR A 47 4.61 3.42 0.41
N ILE A 48 4.93 3.02 1.63
CA ILE A 48 5.03 1.63 2.05
C ILE A 48 4.04 1.41 3.18
N VAL A 49 2.99 0.63 2.94
CA VAL A 49 1.96 0.32 3.93
C VAL A 49 2.38 -0.89 4.74
N ASP A 50 2.58 -0.69 6.02
CA ASP A 50 2.87 -1.70 7.03
C ASP A 50 1.62 -1.97 7.87
N ILE A 51 1.09 -3.19 7.79
CA ILE A 51 -0.04 -3.61 8.61
C ILE A 51 0.37 -4.05 10.01
N SER A 52 1.66 -4.09 10.30
CA SER A 52 2.24 -4.42 11.61
C SER A 52 1.62 -5.65 12.28
N MET A 53 1.61 -6.81 11.63
CA MET A 53 0.98 -8.05 12.14
C MET A 53 1.31 -8.36 13.61
N PRO A 54 2.53 -8.16 14.11
CA PRO A 54 2.83 -8.37 15.53
C PRO A 54 2.12 -7.39 16.46
N SER A 55 1.69 -6.23 15.94
CA SER A 55 1.08 -5.13 16.70
C SER A 55 0.01 -4.44 15.85
N MET A 56 -1.03 -5.16 15.47
CA MET A 56 -2.00 -4.78 14.44
C MET A 56 -2.71 -3.43 14.66
N THR A 57 -2.70 -2.90 15.89
CA THR A 57 -3.25 -1.57 16.20
C THR A 57 -2.25 -0.44 15.94
N ASP A 58 -1.05 -0.76 15.46
CA ASP A 58 0.05 0.17 15.20
C ASP A 58 0.54 0.07 13.75
N GLY A 59 -0.40 0.02 12.81
CA GLY A 59 -0.09 0.09 11.39
C GLY A 59 0.58 1.42 11.03
N ARG A 60 1.43 1.42 10.00
CA ARG A 60 2.21 2.59 9.57
C ARG A 60 2.23 2.71 8.06
N ILE A 61 2.39 3.94 7.58
CA ILE A 61 2.74 4.20 6.20
C ILE A 61 4.07 4.96 6.20
N TYR A 62 5.10 4.34 5.65
CA TYR A 62 6.43 4.95 5.53
C TYR A 62 6.55 5.65 4.18
N VAL A 63 7.17 6.82 4.15
CA VAL A 63 7.47 7.56 2.92
C VAL A 63 8.97 7.51 2.69
N TYR A 64 9.39 6.91 1.58
CA TYR A 64 10.78 6.67 1.28
C TYR A 64 11.20 7.32 -0.05
N ASP A 65 12.32 8.02 -0.03
CA ASP A 65 12.98 8.58 -1.19
C ASP A 65 14.09 7.64 -1.66
N ALA A 66 13.87 7.00 -2.82
CA ALA A 66 14.81 6.01 -3.34
C ALA A 66 16.08 6.63 -3.94
N ASP A 67 16.04 7.87 -4.40
CA ASP A 67 17.23 8.58 -4.90
C ASP A 67 18.14 9.01 -3.76
N ALA A 68 17.56 9.60 -2.71
CA ALA A 68 18.29 9.99 -1.51
C ALA A 68 18.60 8.81 -0.59
N LYS A 69 17.97 7.63 -0.81
CA LYS A 69 18.05 6.44 0.05
C LYS A 69 17.71 6.78 1.50
N LYS A 70 16.58 7.45 1.68
CA LYS A 70 16.21 8.03 2.97
C LYS A 70 14.74 7.86 3.26
N LEU A 71 14.44 7.46 4.50
CA LEU A 71 13.10 7.59 5.05
C LEU A 71 12.80 9.09 5.26
N LEU A 72 11.77 9.59 4.59
CA LEU A 72 11.34 10.99 4.69
C LEU A 72 10.44 11.23 5.88
N GLY A 73 9.59 10.25 6.22
CA GLY A 73 8.67 10.31 7.35
C GLY A 73 7.75 9.11 7.41
N GLN A 74 6.81 9.18 8.35
CA GLN A 74 5.80 8.14 8.53
C GLN A 74 4.45 8.75 8.88
N ILE A 75 3.38 8.04 8.53
CA ILE A 75 1.99 8.37 8.84
C ILE A 75 1.46 7.26 9.75
N ASP A 76 0.66 7.62 10.74
CA ASP A 76 -0.06 6.64 11.56
C ASP A 76 -1.12 5.92 10.73
N GLY A 77 -1.10 4.60 10.77
CA GLY A 77 -2.04 3.75 10.03
C GLY A 77 -3.14 3.14 10.90
N GLY A 78 -2.98 3.16 12.22
CA GLY A 78 -3.92 2.52 13.14
C GLY A 78 -4.12 1.03 12.85
N PHE A 79 -5.34 0.53 12.97
CA PHE A 79 -5.66 -0.88 12.75
C PHE A 79 -6.21 -1.12 11.34
N GLY A 80 -5.47 -1.92 10.56
CA GLY A 80 -5.88 -2.35 9.21
C GLY A 80 -5.96 -1.20 8.21
N PRO A 81 -4.87 -0.44 7.98
CA PRO A 81 -4.90 0.76 7.16
C PRO A 81 -5.25 0.47 5.70
N GLY A 82 -6.28 1.16 5.20
CA GLY A 82 -6.53 1.34 3.77
C GLY A 82 -5.99 2.69 3.33
N PHE A 83 -4.97 2.71 2.48
CA PHE A 83 -4.25 3.93 2.11
C PHE A 83 -4.49 4.34 0.67
N ALA A 84 -4.71 5.63 0.44
CA ALA A 84 -4.79 6.21 -0.89
C ALA A 84 -4.23 7.64 -0.93
N ILE A 85 -3.63 7.99 -2.06
CA ILE A 85 -3.10 9.34 -2.32
C ILE A 85 -4.09 10.06 -3.24
N ALA A 86 -4.45 11.31 -2.92
CA ALA A 86 -5.31 12.11 -3.77
C ALA A 86 -4.65 12.36 -5.14
N PRO A 87 -5.41 12.41 -6.25
CA PRO A 87 -4.82 12.58 -7.60
C PRO A 87 -3.98 13.85 -7.76
N ASP A 88 -4.24 14.89 -6.98
CA ASP A 88 -3.45 16.13 -6.97
C ASP A 88 -2.19 16.04 -6.06
N ARG A 89 -2.00 14.93 -5.36
CA ARG A 89 -0.90 14.61 -4.42
C ARG A 89 -0.77 15.55 -3.22
N LYS A 90 -1.73 16.44 -2.97
CA LYS A 90 -1.65 17.36 -1.83
C LYS A 90 -2.00 16.70 -0.51
N ALA A 91 -2.82 15.67 -0.57
CA ALA A 91 -3.25 14.92 0.60
C ALA A 91 -3.21 13.42 0.34
N SER A 92 -3.04 12.68 1.41
CA SER A 92 -3.29 11.25 1.48
C SER A 92 -4.42 10.97 2.45
N VAL A 93 -5.02 9.80 2.36
CA VAL A 93 -6.05 9.35 3.28
C VAL A 93 -5.74 7.96 3.81
N VAL A 94 -6.09 7.73 5.07
CA VAL A 94 -5.99 6.44 5.74
C VAL A 94 -7.35 6.06 6.29
N ALA A 95 -8.00 5.07 5.69
CA ALA A 95 -9.18 4.45 6.31
C ALA A 95 -8.70 3.47 7.38
N THR A 96 -9.09 3.68 8.62
CA THR A 96 -8.58 2.92 9.75
C THR A 96 -9.60 2.74 10.86
N THR A 97 -9.27 1.88 11.83
CA THR A 97 -10.09 1.62 13.01
C THR A 97 -9.34 1.97 14.27
N TYR A 98 -10.02 2.62 15.17
CA TYR A 98 -9.56 2.84 16.54
C TYR A 98 -10.48 2.13 17.55
N PHE A 99 -9.90 1.63 18.63
CA PHE A 99 -10.61 1.09 19.76
C PHE A 99 -10.31 1.94 21.01
N SER A 100 -11.34 2.24 21.81
CA SER A 100 -11.20 3.13 22.97
C SER A 100 -10.25 2.62 24.06
N ARG A 101 -9.82 1.35 23.99
CA ARG A 101 -8.88 0.69 24.91
C ARG A 101 -7.80 -0.08 24.14
N GLY A 102 -7.13 0.58 23.23
CA GLY A 102 -6.06 0.00 22.42
C GLY A 102 -6.58 -1.01 21.38
N SER A 103 -6.77 -2.28 21.76
CA SER A 103 -7.20 -3.35 20.85
C SER A 103 -8.65 -3.81 21.04
N HIS A 104 -9.42 -3.19 21.92
CA HIS A 104 -10.78 -3.64 22.26
C HIS A 104 -11.67 -2.50 22.77
N SER A 105 -12.95 -2.82 23.04
CA SER A 105 -14.00 -1.92 23.50
C SER A 105 -14.70 -1.18 22.36
N THR A 106 -15.02 0.10 22.48
CA THR A 106 -15.77 0.84 21.45
C THR A 106 -14.91 1.01 20.20
N ARG A 107 -15.42 0.52 19.08
CA ARG A 107 -14.80 0.66 17.74
C ARG A 107 -15.27 1.96 17.11
N THR A 108 -14.33 2.70 16.53
CA THR A 108 -14.58 3.87 15.69
C THR A 108 -13.76 3.70 14.41
N ASP A 109 -14.44 3.73 13.26
CA ASP A 109 -13.77 3.73 11.97
C ASP A 109 -13.76 5.16 11.42
N VAL A 110 -12.61 5.56 10.89
CA VAL A 110 -12.42 6.89 10.34
C VAL A 110 -11.66 6.83 9.01
N VAL A 111 -11.78 7.89 8.24
CA VAL A 111 -10.83 8.24 7.20
C VAL A 111 -10.05 9.43 7.71
N GLU A 112 -8.78 9.22 8.03
CA GLU A 112 -7.83 10.28 8.35
C GLU A 112 -7.40 10.99 7.08
N ILE A 113 -7.23 12.30 7.15
CA ILE A 113 -6.74 13.14 6.06
C ILE A 113 -5.38 13.67 6.47
N ILE A 114 -4.38 13.42 5.66
CA ILE A 114 -2.98 13.76 5.90
C ILE A 114 -2.55 14.83 4.90
N ASP A 115 -1.94 15.92 5.36
CA ASP A 115 -1.27 16.89 4.50
C ASP A 115 0.08 16.32 4.03
N ASN A 116 0.23 16.08 2.74
CA ASN A 116 1.47 15.51 2.18
C ASN A 116 2.65 16.49 2.22
N THR A 117 2.44 17.77 2.57
CA THR A 117 3.53 18.74 2.74
C THR A 117 4.26 18.57 4.06
N THR A 118 3.56 18.12 5.10
CA THR A 118 4.11 18.00 6.46
C THR A 118 3.96 16.60 7.06
N LEU A 119 3.13 15.74 6.44
CA LEU A 119 2.63 14.46 6.92
C LEU A 119 1.81 14.59 8.21
N ASP A 120 1.33 15.80 8.52
CA ASP A 120 0.47 16.03 9.67
C ASP A 120 -0.98 15.64 9.39
N HIS A 121 -1.68 15.29 10.46
CA HIS A 121 -3.12 15.07 10.44
C HIS A 121 -3.86 16.39 10.15
N ALA A 122 -4.61 16.41 9.05
CA ALA A 122 -5.36 17.57 8.56
C ALA A 122 -6.88 17.45 8.79
N GLY A 123 -7.32 16.40 9.46
CA GLY A 123 -8.71 16.15 9.81
C GLY A 123 -9.13 14.70 9.63
N GLU A 124 -10.33 14.38 10.09
CA GLU A 124 -10.90 13.03 9.97
C GLU A 124 -12.35 13.06 9.51
N ILE A 125 -12.80 11.95 8.95
CA ILE A 125 -14.20 11.70 8.58
C ILE A 125 -14.62 10.41 9.28
N VAL A 126 -15.53 10.48 10.23
CA VAL A 126 -16.10 9.28 10.86
C VAL A 126 -16.93 8.53 9.82
N ILE A 127 -16.67 7.24 9.67
CA ILE A 127 -17.35 6.35 8.73
C ILE A 127 -18.08 5.22 9.50
N PRO A 128 -19.00 4.46 8.87
CA PRO A 128 -19.59 3.28 9.49
C PRO A 128 -18.50 2.31 9.95
N ALA A 129 -18.67 1.74 11.16
CA ALA A 129 -17.71 0.82 11.76
C ALA A 129 -17.68 -0.57 11.08
N LYS A 130 -17.32 -0.61 9.80
CA LYS A 130 -17.46 -1.76 8.91
C LYS A 130 -16.27 -1.93 7.94
N HIS A 131 -15.31 -1.01 7.91
CA HIS A 131 -14.28 -1.01 6.87
C HIS A 131 -13.44 -2.28 6.86
N ALA A 132 -12.90 -2.63 5.67
CA ALA A 132 -12.11 -3.83 5.45
C ALA A 132 -10.73 -3.70 6.07
N GLN A 133 -10.35 -4.62 6.98
CA GLN A 133 -9.15 -4.51 7.82
C GLN A 133 -8.07 -5.55 7.54
N HIS A 134 -8.32 -6.58 6.74
CA HIS A 134 -7.49 -7.79 6.82
C HIS A 134 -6.65 -8.13 5.59
N VAL A 135 -6.97 -7.63 4.42
CA VAL A 135 -6.17 -7.87 3.20
C VAL A 135 -5.77 -6.53 2.61
N PRO A 136 -4.50 -6.15 2.68
CA PRO A 136 -4.04 -4.92 2.06
C PRO A 136 -4.29 -4.94 0.56
N SER A 137 -5.04 -3.94 0.10
CA SER A 137 -5.33 -3.73 -1.30
C SER A 137 -5.46 -2.23 -1.58
N PRO A 138 -4.96 -1.72 -2.71
CA PRO A 138 -5.18 -0.33 -3.11
C PRO A 138 -6.66 -0.04 -3.39
N TYR A 139 -7.51 -1.09 -3.41
CA TYR A 139 -8.95 -0.98 -3.66
C TYR A 139 -9.79 -1.12 -2.39
N ASN A 140 -9.15 -1.23 -1.21
CA ASN A 140 -9.84 -1.06 0.08
C ASN A 140 -10.25 0.39 0.30
N THR A 141 -9.42 1.33 -0.16
CA THR A 141 -9.64 2.77 -0.09
C THR A 141 -9.12 3.38 -1.39
N ALA A 142 -9.98 3.99 -2.20
CA ALA A 142 -9.58 4.49 -3.51
C ALA A 142 -10.34 5.75 -3.90
N PHE A 143 -9.63 6.73 -4.49
CA PHE A 143 -10.24 7.91 -5.08
C PHE A 143 -10.81 7.62 -6.47
N SER A 144 -11.89 8.33 -6.83
CA SER A 144 -12.27 8.50 -8.24
C SER A 144 -11.15 9.23 -9.02
N ALA A 145 -11.12 9.06 -10.34
CA ALA A 145 -10.09 9.65 -11.18
C ALA A 145 -10.01 11.19 -11.07
N ASP A 146 -11.15 11.86 -10.83
CA ASP A 146 -11.23 13.32 -10.63
C ASP A 146 -10.97 13.76 -9.17
N GLY A 147 -10.73 12.80 -8.26
CA GLY A 147 -10.47 13.07 -6.84
C GLY A 147 -11.67 13.53 -6.01
N LYS A 148 -12.87 13.60 -6.60
CA LYS A 148 -14.04 14.12 -5.87
C LYS A 148 -14.74 13.09 -5.01
N ARG A 149 -14.66 11.82 -5.37
CA ARG A 149 -15.21 10.70 -4.59
C ARG A 149 -14.07 9.89 -3.97
N LEU A 150 -14.32 9.44 -2.76
CA LEU A 150 -13.49 8.46 -2.10
C LEU A 150 -14.38 7.26 -1.75
N TYR A 151 -13.93 6.08 -2.10
CA TYR A 151 -14.59 4.81 -1.85
C TYR A 151 -13.85 4.05 -0.77
N VAL A 152 -14.57 3.60 0.28
CA VAL A 152 -14.01 2.75 1.33
C VAL A 152 -14.78 1.45 1.35
N ALA A 153 -14.09 0.35 1.08
CA ALA A 153 -14.67 -0.97 1.09
C ALA A 153 -14.92 -1.45 2.53
N ASN A 154 -16.12 -1.97 2.76
CA ASN A 154 -16.55 -2.55 4.02
C ASN A 154 -16.74 -4.06 3.86
N ILE A 155 -16.59 -4.82 4.97
CA ILE A 155 -16.71 -6.28 4.91
C ILE A 155 -17.61 -6.86 5.99
N THR A 156 -17.87 -6.13 7.05
CA THR A 156 -18.67 -6.61 8.19
C THR A 156 -19.87 -5.71 8.46
N PRO A 157 -21.06 -6.25 8.80
CA PRO A 157 -21.41 -7.68 8.78
C PRO A 157 -21.62 -8.25 7.40
N ALA A 158 -21.73 -7.39 6.37
CA ALA A 158 -21.83 -7.73 4.95
C ALA A 158 -21.00 -6.74 4.15
N ALA A 159 -20.59 -7.14 2.94
CA ALA A 159 -19.84 -6.27 2.04
C ALA A 159 -20.68 -5.08 1.59
N SER A 160 -20.09 -3.89 1.68
CA SER A 160 -20.64 -2.62 1.18
C SER A 160 -19.51 -1.65 0.82
N VAL A 161 -19.84 -0.53 0.21
CA VAL A 161 -18.89 0.55 -0.07
C VAL A 161 -19.42 1.84 0.54
N THR A 162 -18.63 2.45 1.41
CA THR A 162 -18.89 3.81 1.90
C THR A 162 -18.43 4.80 0.84
N VAL A 163 -19.34 5.67 0.38
CA VAL A 163 -19.08 6.71 -0.60
C VAL A 163 -18.93 8.05 0.13
N ILE A 164 -17.81 8.71 -0.09
CA ILE A 164 -17.45 9.95 0.56
C ILE A 164 -17.25 11.04 -0.49
N ASP A 165 -17.77 12.22 -0.23
CA ASP A 165 -17.39 13.44 -0.95
C ASP A 165 -16.05 13.93 -0.38
N ALA A 166 -14.99 13.80 -1.17
CA ALA A 166 -13.64 14.13 -0.73
C ALA A 166 -13.41 15.64 -0.58
N VAL A 167 -14.21 16.46 -1.27
CA VAL A 167 -14.09 17.92 -1.22
C VAL A 167 -14.75 18.48 0.03
N SER A 168 -16.02 18.08 0.27
CA SER A 168 -16.77 18.52 1.46
C SER A 168 -16.45 17.70 2.72
N LYS A 169 -15.67 16.63 2.58
CA LYS A 169 -15.26 15.71 3.67
C LYS A 169 -16.47 15.08 4.38
N LYS A 170 -17.45 14.61 3.61
CA LYS A 170 -18.71 14.05 4.15
C LYS A 170 -19.02 12.68 3.58
N VAL A 171 -19.47 11.77 4.44
CA VAL A 171 -20.10 10.52 4.00
C VAL A 171 -21.40 10.85 3.28
N LEU A 172 -21.55 10.39 2.04
CA LEU A 172 -22.74 10.59 1.23
C LEU A 172 -23.72 9.42 1.33
N SER A 173 -23.20 8.21 1.27
CA SER A 173 -23.98 6.97 1.32
C SER A 173 -23.16 5.77 1.71
N GLU A 174 -23.82 4.69 2.06
CA GLU A 174 -23.29 3.32 2.10
C GLU A 174 -24.06 2.50 1.07
N ILE A 175 -23.35 1.89 0.12
CA ILE A 175 -23.92 1.08 -0.95
C ILE A 175 -23.68 -0.38 -0.64
N ASP A 176 -24.75 -1.15 -0.51
CA ASP A 176 -24.70 -2.61 -0.31
C ASP A 176 -24.12 -3.30 -1.56
N THR A 177 -23.09 -4.11 -1.35
CA THR A 177 -22.43 -4.91 -2.40
C THR A 177 -22.34 -6.38 -2.01
N ALA A 178 -23.36 -6.93 -1.33
CA ALA A 178 -23.36 -8.29 -0.81
C ALA A 178 -22.74 -9.30 -1.79
N ALA A 179 -21.85 -10.16 -1.28
CA ALA A 179 -21.04 -11.11 -2.05
C ALA A 179 -20.07 -10.51 -3.08
N CYS A 180 -19.88 -9.18 -3.08
CA CYS A 180 -18.89 -8.50 -3.92
C CYS A 180 -18.04 -7.55 -3.07
N VAL A 181 -16.73 -7.58 -3.23
CA VAL A 181 -15.76 -6.90 -2.36
C VAL A 181 -14.87 -5.93 -3.13
N LEU A 182 -14.27 -5.01 -2.39
CA LEU A 182 -13.39 -3.96 -2.87
C LEU A 182 -14.12 -2.92 -3.74
N ALA A 183 -13.45 -1.80 -3.99
CA ALA A 183 -14.00 -0.74 -4.82
C ALA A 183 -12.97 -0.31 -5.86
N TYR A 184 -13.13 -0.78 -7.08
CA TYR A 184 -12.31 -0.39 -8.23
C TYR A 184 -12.95 0.83 -8.89
N PRO A 185 -12.34 2.03 -8.79
CA PRO A 185 -12.91 3.23 -9.40
C PRO A 185 -13.05 3.08 -10.92
N GLY A 186 -14.26 3.36 -11.42
CA GLY A 186 -14.50 3.60 -12.83
C GLY A 186 -14.31 5.08 -13.18
N ASP A 187 -15.02 5.55 -14.21
CA ASP A 187 -15.04 6.99 -14.52
C ASP A 187 -15.93 7.73 -13.50
N ASN A 188 -15.39 8.82 -12.96
CA ASN A 188 -16.07 9.79 -12.09
C ASN A 188 -16.95 9.17 -10.98
N ASP A 189 -18.28 9.21 -11.14
CA ASP A 189 -19.25 8.74 -10.14
C ASP A 189 -19.57 7.24 -10.31
N ARG A 190 -18.53 6.40 -10.39
CA ARG A 190 -18.70 4.96 -10.59
C ARG A 190 -17.62 4.14 -9.88
N PHE A 191 -18.00 3.00 -9.35
CA PHE A 191 -17.07 1.96 -8.90
C PHE A 191 -17.57 0.57 -9.30
N THR A 192 -16.64 -0.38 -9.37
CA THR A 192 -16.93 -1.79 -9.60
C THR A 192 -16.40 -2.63 -8.44
N ALA A 193 -17.14 -3.64 -8.00
CA ALA A 193 -16.74 -4.60 -6.98
C ALA A 193 -16.64 -6.00 -7.60
N LEU A 194 -15.71 -6.83 -7.13
CA LEU A 194 -15.53 -8.22 -7.58
C LEU A 194 -16.37 -9.16 -6.74
N CYS A 195 -17.13 -10.01 -7.39
CA CYS A 195 -18.05 -10.93 -6.73
C CYS A 195 -17.46 -12.35 -6.62
N GLU A 196 -17.85 -13.07 -5.57
CA GLU A 196 -17.49 -14.47 -5.34
C GLU A 196 -17.87 -15.40 -6.49
N SER A 197 -18.87 -15.00 -7.31
CA SER A 197 -19.29 -15.73 -8.50
C SER A 197 -18.40 -15.52 -9.73
N GLY A 198 -17.29 -14.80 -9.60
CA GLY A 198 -16.42 -14.43 -10.73
C GLY A 198 -16.99 -13.34 -11.63
N LYS A 199 -18.08 -12.70 -11.22
CA LYS A 199 -18.71 -11.55 -11.89
C LYS A 199 -18.18 -10.23 -11.32
N ALA A 200 -18.53 -9.13 -11.97
CA ALA A 200 -18.26 -7.77 -11.50
C ALA A 200 -19.58 -7.01 -11.35
N LEU A 201 -19.78 -6.40 -10.19
CA LEU A 201 -20.89 -5.51 -9.89
C LEU A 201 -20.44 -4.06 -10.11
N THR A 202 -20.98 -3.36 -11.10
CA THR A 202 -20.77 -1.93 -11.30
C THR A 202 -21.92 -1.13 -10.72
N VAL A 203 -21.59 -0.14 -9.92
CA VAL A 203 -22.53 0.84 -9.35
C VAL A 203 -22.21 2.22 -9.92
N THR A 204 -23.22 2.84 -10.51
CA THR A 204 -23.20 4.24 -10.95
C THR A 204 -23.93 5.08 -9.91
N LEU A 205 -23.32 6.17 -9.48
CA LEU A 205 -23.85 7.07 -8.46
C LEU A 205 -24.56 8.27 -9.11
N ASP A 206 -25.53 8.82 -8.41
CA ASP A 206 -26.11 10.12 -8.72
C ASP A 206 -25.22 11.28 -8.20
N ALA A 207 -25.62 12.51 -8.47
CA ALA A 207 -24.89 13.71 -8.02
C ALA A 207 -24.77 13.80 -6.49
N ASN A 208 -25.66 13.13 -5.74
CA ASN A 208 -25.64 13.09 -4.28
C ASN A 208 -24.83 11.91 -3.73
N GLY A 209 -24.17 11.13 -4.60
CA GLY A 209 -23.40 9.96 -4.23
C GLY A 209 -24.24 8.74 -3.82
N LYS A 210 -25.53 8.72 -4.18
CA LYS A 210 -26.41 7.57 -3.97
C LYS A 210 -26.42 6.68 -5.22
N GLU A 211 -26.74 5.41 -5.04
CA GLU A 211 -26.89 4.49 -6.17
C GLU A 211 -28.00 4.96 -7.10
N ALA A 212 -27.62 5.24 -8.34
CA ALA A 212 -28.55 5.55 -9.43
C ALA A 212 -28.81 4.31 -10.30
N LYS A 213 -27.80 3.45 -10.47
CA LYS A 213 -27.86 2.27 -11.30
C LYS A 213 -26.90 1.20 -10.81
N ARG A 214 -27.30 -0.06 -10.90
CA ARG A 214 -26.40 -1.20 -10.69
C ARG A 214 -26.47 -2.18 -11.87
N THR A 215 -25.32 -2.72 -12.24
CA THR A 215 -25.20 -3.65 -13.35
C THR A 215 -24.27 -4.79 -12.96
N MET A 216 -24.72 -6.02 -13.16
CA MET A 216 -23.91 -7.21 -12.96
C MET A 216 -23.39 -7.70 -14.32
N SER A 217 -22.09 -8.00 -14.39
CA SER A 217 -21.49 -8.61 -15.59
C SER A 217 -21.79 -10.12 -15.68
N ASP A 218 -21.47 -10.70 -16.81
CA ASP A 218 -21.24 -12.15 -16.89
C ASP A 218 -19.95 -12.50 -16.11
N ALA A 219 -19.79 -13.77 -15.72
CA ALA A 219 -18.56 -14.22 -15.07
C ALA A 219 -17.37 -14.08 -16.03
N PHE A 220 -16.31 -13.41 -15.56
CA PHE A 220 -15.07 -13.21 -16.32
C PHE A 220 -13.86 -13.91 -15.68
N ILE A 221 -14.00 -14.37 -14.44
CA ILE A 221 -13.06 -15.21 -13.70
C ILE A 221 -13.74 -16.54 -13.39
N ASP A 222 -13.04 -17.64 -13.61
CA ASP A 222 -13.44 -18.96 -13.11
C ASP A 222 -12.84 -19.12 -11.70
N VAL A 223 -13.63 -18.81 -10.69
CA VAL A 223 -13.17 -18.76 -9.29
C VAL A 223 -12.84 -20.13 -8.72
N ASP A 224 -13.38 -21.20 -9.31
CA ASP A 224 -13.14 -22.58 -8.86
C ASP A 224 -11.86 -23.16 -9.45
N LYS A 225 -11.56 -22.85 -10.74
CA LYS A 225 -10.43 -23.44 -11.46
C LYS A 225 -9.22 -22.54 -11.55
N ASP A 226 -9.43 -21.24 -11.71
CA ASP A 226 -8.35 -20.26 -11.92
C ASP A 226 -8.74 -18.89 -11.34
N PRO A 227 -8.82 -18.77 -10.00
CA PRO A 227 -9.18 -17.53 -9.33
C PRO A 227 -8.16 -16.42 -9.64
N ALA A 228 -8.64 -15.17 -9.65
CA ALA A 228 -7.79 -14.01 -9.87
C ALA A 228 -7.31 -13.40 -8.56
N PHE A 229 -6.13 -12.82 -8.60
CA PHE A 229 -5.68 -11.91 -7.55
C PHE A 229 -6.51 -10.62 -7.58
N VAL A 230 -6.83 -10.12 -6.40
CA VAL A 230 -7.64 -8.89 -6.25
C VAL A 230 -6.82 -7.61 -6.45
N ASN A 231 -5.49 -7.67 -6.36
CA ASN A 231 -4.61 -6.52 -6.57
C ASN A 231 -4.28 -6.38 -8.07
N ALA A 232 -5.26 -5.87 -8.84
CA ALA A 232 -5.09 -5.60 -10.26
C ALA A 232 -4.18 -4.39 -10.49
N SER A 233 -3.38 -4.42 -11.55
CA SER A 233 -2.59 -3.27 -12.00
C SER A 233 -3.36 -2.43 -13.01
N ARG A 234 -3.16 -1.10 -13.02
CA ARG A 234 -3.77 -0.18 -13.99
C ARG A 234 -2.90 -0.06 -15.25
N TYR A 235 -3.53 -0.12 -16.41
CA TYR A 235 -2.89 0.14 -17.69
C TYR A 235 -3.82 0.89 -18.63
N LYS A 236 -3.54 2.16 -18.88
CA LYS A 236 -4.31 3.02 -19.81
C LYS A 236 -5.83 3.05 -19.55
N GLY A 237 -6.22 3.07 -18.29
CA GLY A 237 -7.62 3.05 -17.89
C GLY A 237 -8.15 1.67 -17.51
N ASP A 238 -7.66 0.60 -18.13
CA ASP A 238 -8.05 -0.78 -17.82
C ASP A 238 -7.40 -1.29 -16.53
N TYR A 239 -8.06 -2.26 -15.92
CA TYR A 239 -7.52 -3.10 -14.85
C TYR A 239 -7.00 -4.41 -15.43
N LEU A 240 -5.77 -4.80 -15.12
CA LEU A 240 -5.19 -6.07 -15.50
C LEU A 240 -5.27 -7.05 -14.33
N PHE A 241 -6.17 -8.01 -14.42
CA PHE A 241 -6.31 -9.10 -13.46
C PHE A 241 -5.43 -10.27 -13.87
N THR A 242 -4.54 -10.69 -12.98
CA THR A 242 -3.75 -11.92 -13.13
C THR A 242 -4.41 -13.03 -12.32
N THR A 243 -4.51 -14.23 -12.88
CA THR A 243 -5.03 -15.39 -12.16
C THR A 243 -3.93 -16.20 -11.49
N TYR A 244 -4.29 -17.07 -10.57
CA TYR A 244 -3.35 -17.96 -9.87
C TYR A 244 -2.63 -18.92 -10.85
N GLY A 245 -3.32 -19.32 -11.92
CA GLY A 245 -2.74 -20.12 -13.01
C GLY A 245 -1.93 -19.33 -14.04
N GLY A 246 -1.78 -18.00 -13.85
CA GLY A 246 -0.94 -17.17 -14.72
C GLY A 246 -1.61 -16.72 -16.02
N ASN A 247 -2.93 -16.60 -16.06
CA ASN A 247 -3.63 -15.91 -17.12
C ASN A 247 -3.85 -14.43 -16.75
N VAL A 248 -3.84 -13.55 -17.75
CA VAL A 248 -4.09 -12.12 -17.58
C VAL A 248 -5.31 -11.72 -18.38
N ARG A 249 -6.23 -10.99 -17.78
CA ARG A 249 -7.39 -10.43 -18.42
C ARG A 249 -7.56 -8.96 -18.11
N SER A 250 -7.74 -8.12 -19.12
CA SER A 250 -8.08 -6.71 -18.92
C SER A 250 -9.57 -6.56 -18.66
N ALA A 251 -9.91 -5.57 -17.83
CA ALA A 251 -11.27 -5.15 -17.54
C ALA A 251 -11.35 -3.62 -17.60
N ASP A 252 -12.20 -3.13 -18.46
CA ASP A 252 -12.59 -1.71 -18.54
C ASP A 252 -13.84 -1.50 -17.68
N PHE A 253 -13.73 -0.65 -16.65
CA PHE A 253 -14.80 -0.30 -15.72
C PHE A 253 -15.31 1.14 -15.93
N SER A 254 -14.96 1.77 -17.04
CA SER A 254 -15.41 3.13 -17.36
C SER A 254 -16.89 3.21 -17.73
N GLY A 255 -17.44 2.15 -18.33
CA GLY A 255 -18.82 2.06 -18.76
C GLY A 255 -19.79 1.56 -17.67
N ASP A 256 -21.09 1.67 -17.94
CA ASP A 256 -22.17 1.13 -17.08
C ASP A 256 -22.10 -0.40 -16.95
N LYS A 257 -21.59 -1.08 -17.96
CA LYS A 257 -21.33 -2.52 -17.97
C LYS A 257 -19.84 -2.74 -18.20
N PRO A 258 -19.17 -3.53 -17.35
CA PRO A 258 -17.77 -3.87 -17.55
C PRO A 258 -17.51 -4.52 -18.92
N ALA A 259 -16.42 -4.12 -19.58
CA ALA A 259 -15.94 -4.75 -20.79
C ALA A 259 -14.65 -5.53 -20.51
N PHE A 260 -14.55 -6.75 -21.03
CA PHE A 260 -13.43 -7.64 -20.75
C PHE A 260 -12.66 -7.97 -22.03
N GLY A 261 -11.33 -7.80 -21.95
CA GLY A 261 -10.42 -8.20 -23.02
C GLY A 261 -10.28 -9.73 -23.13
N LYS A 262 -9.71 -10.18 -24.25
CA LYS A 262 -9.34 -11.61 -24.40
C LYS A 262 -8.23 -11.96 -23.41
N PRO A 263 -8.36 -13.07 -22.66
CA PRO A 263 -7.30 -13.52 -21.78
C PRO A 263 -6.04 -13.91 -22.58
N TRP A 264 -4.90 -13.79 -21.94
CA TRP A 264 -3.62 -14.27 -22.48
C TRP A 264 -2.79 -14.89 -21.34
N SER A 265 -1.89 -15.82 -21.66
CA SER A 265 -1.10 -16.54 -20.67
C SER A 265 0.28 -15.90 -20.48
N LEU A 266 0.71 -15.82 -19.22
CA LEU A 266 2.09 -15.51 -18.84
C LEU A 266 3.03 -16.71 -19.10
N LEU A 267 2.47 -17.92 -19.15
CA LEU A 267 3.21 -19.18 -19.14
C LEU A 267 3.07 -19.93 -20.45
N THR A 268 4.15 -20.54 -20.86
CA THR A 268 4.11 -21.68 -21.80
C THR A 268 3.61 -22.94 -21.10
N ASP A 269 3.21 -23.97 -21.85
CA ASP A 269 2.80 -25.25 -21.28
C ASP A 269 3.94 -25.94 -20.52
N ALA A 270 5.18 -25.81 -21.00
CA ALA A 270 6.36 -26.33 -20.33
C ALA A 270 6.60 -25.67 -18.97
N GLU A 271 6.49 -24.36 -18.90
CA GLU A 271 6.66 -23.60 -17.64
C GLU A 271 5.55 -23.91 -16.64
N ARG A 272 4.32 -24.10 -17.12
CA ARG A 272 3.20 -24.55 -16.30
C ARG A 272 3.44 -25.95 -15.74
N ALA A 273 3.95 -26.87 -16.56
CA ALA A 273 4.32 -28.22 -16.13
C ALA A 273 5.48 -28.22 -15.12
N GLU A 274 6.40 -27.24 -15.18
CA GLU A 274 7.46 -27.03 -14.20
C GLU A 274 6.95 -26.41 -12.88
N GLY A 275 5.66 -26.08 -12.76
CA GLY A 275 5.05 -25.49 -11.58
C GLY A 275 5.23 -23.97 -11.43
N TRP A 276 5.66 -23.25 -12.49
CA TRP A 276 5.71 -21.79 -12.44
C TRP A 276 4.32 -21.19 -12.31
N ARG A 277 4.21 -20.19 -11.44
CA ARG A 277 2.96 -19.44 -11.20
C ARG A 277 3.21 -18.08 -10.57
N PRO A 278 2.28 -17.12 -10.71
CA PRO A 278 2.35 -15.87 -9.97
C PRO A 278 2.15 -16.09 -8.47
N GLY A 279 2.76 -15.25 -7.62
CA GLY A 279 2.56 -15.28 -6.18
C GLY A 279 2.95 -13.99 -5.50
N GLY A 280 2.58 -13.89 -4.22
CA GLY A 280 2.80 -12.72 -3.38
C GLY A 280 1.52 -12.00 -2.98
N MET A 281 1.68 -10.85 -2.34
CA MET A 281 0.58 -9.99 -1.86
C MET A 281 0.17 -8.97 -2.94
N GLN A 282 1.14 -8.21 -3.44
CA GLN A 282 1.00 -7.30 -4.58
C GLN A 282 1.92 -7.80 -5.69
N GLN A 283 1.46 -8.81 -6.39
CA GLN A 283 2.27 -9.64 -7.29
C GLN A 283 2.55 -9.01 -8.65
N THR A 284 1.91 -7.88 -9.00
CA THR A 284 2.08 -7.24 -10.31
C THR A 284 2.25 -5.73 -10.20
N ALA A 285 2.98 -5.16 -11.17
CA ALA A 285 3.13 -3.73 -11.38
C ALA A 285 3.16 -3.40 -12.88
N VAL A 286 2.74 -2.19 -13.24
CA VAL A 286 2.75 -1.70 -14.62
C VAL A 286 3.53 -0.41 -14.72
N GLN A 287 4.44 -0.33 -15.68
CA GLN A 287 5.03 0.93 -16.16
C GLN A 287 4.34 1.29 -17.49
N ALA A 288 3.34 2.16 -17.41
CA ALA A 288 2.43 2.42 -18.52
C ALA A 288 3.09 3.12 -19.72
N LYS A 289 4.02 4.05 -19.49
CA LYS A 289 4.74 4.77 -20.55
C LYS A 289 5.57 3.84 -21.45
N GLN A 290 6.20 2.83 -20.83
CA GLN A 290 7.03 1.86 -21.54
C GLN A 290 6.27 0.58 -21.92
N ASN A 291 4.99 0.48 -21.57
CA ASN A 291 4.13 -0.69 -21.77
C ASN A 291 4.73 -1.96 -21.14
N ARG A 292 5.27 -1.87 -19.94
CA ARG A 292 5.87 -3.01 -19.21
C ARG A 292 4.96 -3.48 -18.10
N TYR A 293 4.84 -4.81 -18.02
CA TYR A 293 4.12 -5.52 -16.98
C TYR A 293 5.08 -6.43 -16.23
N TYR A 294 5.23 -6.20 -14.95
CA TYR A 294 6.12 -6.93 -14.06
C TYR A 294 5.26 -7.89 -13.23
N VAL A 295 5.70 -9.13 -13.11
CA VAL A 295 4.98 -10.17 -12.39
C VAL A 295 5.94 -10.94 -11.50
N LEU A 296 5.63 -11.08 -10.22
CA LEU A 296 6.31 -11.98 -9.30
C LEU A 296 5.95 -13.42 -9.62
N MET A 297 6.97 -14.25 -9.77
CA MET A 297 6.84 -15.65 -10.15
C MET A 297 7.62 -16.54 -9.19
N HIS A 298 7.03 -17.68 -8.86
CA HIS A 298 7.68 -18.76 -8.08
C HIS A 298 7.31 -20.12 -8.65
N LYS A 299 8.02 -21.17 -8.19
CA LYS A 299 7.60 -22.56 -8.43
C LYS A 299 6.81 -23.05 -7.22
N GLY A 300 5.59 -23.55 -7.46
CA GLY A 300 4.71 -24.00 -6.41
C GLY A 300 3.57 -24.88 -6.93
N THR A 301 2.66 -25.25 -6.03
CA THR A 301 1.47 -26.05 -6.30
C THR A 301 0.21 -25.24 -6.09
N ASP A 302 -0.95 -25.85 -6.22
CA ASP A 302 -2.22 -25.19 -5.90
C ASP A 302 -2.21 -24.73 -4.43
N GLY A 303 -2.72 -23.53 -4.19
CA GLY A 303 -2.69 -22.90 -2.86
C GLY A 303 -1.46 -22.05 -2.57
N SER A 304 -0.38 -22.10 -3.38
CA SER A 304 0.85 -21.31 -3.16
C SER A 304 0.78 -19.86 -3.69
N HIS A 305 -0.38 -19.35 -4.01
CA HIS A 305 -0.56 -18.01 -4.59
C HIS A 305 -0.07 -16.85 -3.69
N LYS A 306 0.15 -17.09 -2.39
CA LYS A 306 0.72 -16.10 -1.45
C LYS A 306 2.21 -16.27 -1.24
N ASP A 307 2.82 -17.33 -1.80
CA ASP A 307 4.25 -17.56 -1.65
C ASP A 307 5.04 -16.45 -2.34
N PRO A 308 6.15 -16.00 -1.74
CA PRO A 308 6.98 -14.97 -2.32
C PRO A 308 7.57 -15.35 -3.68
N GLY A 309 7.62 -14.38 -4.59
CA GLY A 309 8.25 -14.57 -5.90
C GLY A 309 9.78 -14.64 -5.81
N THR A 310 10.36 -15.65 -6.43
CA THR A 310 11.82 -15.82 -6.56
C THR A 310 12.37 -15.20 -7.84
N GLN A 311 11.48 -14.86 -8.77
CA GLN A 311 11.80 -14.20 -10.02
C GLN A 311 10.79 -13.08 -10.32
N VAL A 312 11.24 -12.08 -11.09
CA VAL A 312 10.38 -11.09 -11.73
C VAL A 312 10.38 -11.35 -13.24
N TRP A 313 9.20 -11.61 -13.79
CA TRP A 313 9.04 -11.76 -15.22
C TRP A 313 8.45 -10.47 -15.80
N VAL A 314 9.04 -10.00 -16.90
CA VAL A 314 8.67 -8.73 -17.51
C VAL A 314 8.08 -8.99 -18.88
N TYR A 315 6.90 -8.42 -19.13
CA TYR A 315 6.16 -8.56 -20.39
C TYR A 315 5.99 -7.20 -21.08
N ASP A 316 6.00 -7.21 -22.39
CA ASP A 316 5.54 -6.08 -23.19
C ASP A 316 4.02 -6.20 -23.40
N LEU A 317 3.26 -5.20 -22.92
CA LEU A 317 1.79 -5.22 -22.94
C LEU A 317 1.19 -5.05 -24.35
N LYS A 318 1.95 -4.55 -25.34
CA LYS A 318 1.47 -4.45 -26.73
C LYS A 318 1.54 -5.80 -27.43
N SER A 319 2.68 -6.46 -27.34
CA SER A 319 2.90 -7.77 -27.98
C SER A 319 2.44 -8.94 -27.09
N LYS A 320 2.25 -8.72 -25.79
CA LYS A 320 1.98 -9.75 -24.76
C LYS A 320 3.08 -10.81 -24.68
N GLN A 321 4.30 -10.45 -25.09
CA GLN A 321 5.47 -11.32 -25.06
C GLN A 321 6.32 -11.01 -23.83
N ARG A 322 6.91 -12.04 -23.23
CA ARG A 322 7.90 -11.87 -22.17
C ARG A 322 9.19 -11.32 -22.76
N VAL A 323 9.70 -10.24 -22.20
CA VAL A 323 10.92 -9.55 -22.65
C VAL A 323 12.10 -9.73 -21.71
N ALA A 324 11.85 -10.07 -20.44
CA ALA A 324 12.91 -10.37 -19.48
C ALA A 324 12.44 -11.33 -18.37
N ARG A 325 13.41 -11.97 -17.72
CA ARG A 325 13.28 -12.71 -16.46
C ARG A 325 14.44 -12.30 -15.56
N TRP A 326 14.14 -11.81 -14.40
CA TRP A 326 15.13 -11.45 -13.39
C TRP A 326 15.11 -12.50 -12.28
N ASP A 327 16.21 -13.18 -12.10
CA ASP A 327 16.38 -14.15 -11.01
C ASP A 327 16.92 -13.39 -9.78
N LEU A 328 16.10 -13.29 -8.75
CA LEU A 328 16.42 -12.54 -7.54
C LEU A 328 17.56 -13.22 -6.75
N THR A 329 17.62 -14.55 -6.79
CA THR A 329 18.65 -15.30 -6.04
C THR A 329 20.04 -15.08 -6.61
N GLN A 330 20.18 -14.90 -7.93
CA GLN A 330 21.46 -14.57 -8.56
C GLN A 330 22.01 -13.22 -8.10
N GLN A 331 21.12 -12.30 -7.71
CA GLN A 331 21.48 -10.98 -7.18
C GLN A 331 21.54 -10.97 -5.64
N LYS A 332 21.37 -12.12 -4.98
CA LYS A 332 21.30 -12.27 -3.51
C LYS A 332 20.19 -11.44 -2.89
N VAL A 333 19.10 -11.28 -3.63
CA VAL A 333 17.87 -10.63 -3.16
C VAL A 333 16.93 -11.72 -2.64
N GLU A 334 16.39 -11.52 -1.45
CA GLU A 334 15.37 -12.39 -0.85
C GLU A 334 14.09 -12.39 -1.72
N PRO A 335 13.31 -13.47 -1.71
CA PRO A 335 12.03 -13.51 -2.43
C PRO A 335 11.09 -12.36 -2.04
N LEU A 336 10.40 -11.81 -3.03
CA LEU A 336 9.54 -10.64 -2.85
C LEU A 336 8.08 -11.03 -2.68
N VAL A 337 7.38 -10.32 -1.80
CA VAL A 337 5.93 -10.48 -1.57
C VAL A 337 5.09 -9.40 -2.27
N SER A 338 5.67 -8.24 -2.53
CA SER A 338 4.96 -7.12 -3.18
C SER A 338 5.90 -6.36 -4.09
N ILE A 339 5.37 -5.84 -5.20
CA ILE A 339 6.14 -5.04 -6.15
C ILE A 339 5.37 -3.80 -6.62
N GLN A 340 6.13 -2.77 -7.01
CA GLN A 340 5.65 -1.56 -7.65
C GLN A 340 6.73 -1.00 -8.58
N VAL A 341 6.37 -0.06 -9.46
CA VAL A 341 7.31 0.60 -10.39
C VAL A 341 6.95 2.07 -10.55
N SER A 342 7.95 2.95 -10.62
CA SER A 342 7.71 4.38 -10.85
C SER A 342 7.32 4.68 -12.29
N GLU A 343 6.55 5.77 -12.51
CA GLU A 343 5.92 6.12 -13.80
C GLU A 343 6.70 7.19 -14.60
N ASP A 344 8.00 7.29 -14.39
CA ASP A 344 8.89 8.23 -15.08
C ASP A 344 9.67 7.57 -16.25
N ASP A 345 10.59 8.31 -16.86
CA ASP A 345 11.38 7.84 -18.00
C ASP A 345 12.60 6.99 -17.61
N LYS A 346 13.02 7.05 -16.34
CA LYS A 346 14.07 6.23 -15.72
C LYS A 346 13.54 5.40 -14.58
N PRO A 347 12.55 4.52 -14.84
CA PRO A 347 11.76 3.95 -13.78
C PRO A 347 12.58 3.07 -12.86
N LEU A 348 12.26 3.17 -11.58
CA LEU A 348 12.72 2.27 -10.52
C LEU A 348 11.66 1.19 -10.27
N PHE A 349 12.14 -0.02 -10.07
CA PHE A 349 11.36 -1.15 -9.59
C PHE A 349 11.55 -1.26 -8.08
N TYR A 350 10.47 -1.39 -7.35
CA TYR A 350 10.42 -1.58 -5.90
C TYR A 350 9.89 -2.96 -5.56
N GLY A 351 10.52 -3.62 -4.61
CA GLY A 351 10.06 -4.90 -4.08
C GLY A 351 10.11 -4.92 -2.56
N LEU A 352 9.14 -5.58 -1.94
CA LEU A 352 9.16 -5.86 -0.51
C LEU A 352 9.43 -7.34 -0.29
N THR A 353 10.35 -7.67 0.63
CA THR A 353 10.55 -9.03 1.12
C THR A 353 9.56 -9.37 2.26
N ALA A 354 9.44 -10.63 2.62
CA ALA A 354 8.64 -11.06 3.76
C ALA A 354 9.16 -10.53 5.12
N THR A 355 10.41 -10.07 5.17
CA THR A 355 11.07 -9.44 6.33
C THR A 355 11.01 -7.92 6.29
N SER A 356 10.18 -7.34 5.41
CA SER A 356 10.01 -5.89 5.23
C SER A 356 11.27 -5.14 4.76
N ASP A 357 12.17 -5.80 4.03
CA ASP A 357 13.23 -5.09 3.32
C ASP A 357 12.66 -4.47 2.05
N LEU A 358 13.01 -3.22 1.76
CA LEU A 358 12.71 -2.57 0.50
C LEU A 358 13.87 -2.77 -0.48
N VAL A 359 13.60 -3.46 -1.57
CA VAL A 359 14.54 -3.70 -2.67
C VAL A 359 14.28 -2.69 -3.78
N VAL A 360 15.31 -1.98 -4.22
CA VAL A 360 15.24 -0.99 -5.31
C VAL A 360 16.14 -1.45 -6.46
N MET A 361 15.57 -1.55 -7.66
CA MET A 361 16.24 -2.02 -8.88
C MET A 361 15.97 -1.05 -10.04
N ASP A 362 16.85 -1.02 -11.05
CA ASP A 362 16.53 -0.37 -12.33
C ASP A 362 15.45 -1.18 -13.04
N ALA A 363 14.29 -0.58 -13.30
CA ALA A 363 13.15 -1.29 -13.88
C ALA A 363 13.34 -1.71 -15.35
N ARG A 364 14.33 -1.18 -16.07
CA ARG A 364 14.62 -1.54 -17.47
C ARG A 364 15.52 -2.76 -17.56
N THR A 365 16.46 -2.90 -16.63
CA THR A 365 17.50 -3.93 -16.65
C THR A 365 17.35 -5.00 -15.58
N GLY A 366 16.63 -4.71 -14.52
CA GLY A 366 16.54 -5.56 -13.32
C GLY A 366 17.81 -5.50 -12.45
N ALA A 367 18.72 -4.57 -12.68
CA ALA A 367 19.93 -4.43 -11.88
C ALA A 367 19.63 -3.90 -10.49
N LEU A 368 20.09 -4.60 -9.44
CA LEU A 368 19.95 -4.15 -8.06
C LEU A 368 20.70 -2.84 -7.85
N GLN A 369 20.03 -1.84 -7.26
CA GLN A 369 20.62 -0.57 -6.87
C GLN A 369 20.94 -0.52 -5.39
N HIS A 370 19.98 -0.83 -4.54
CA HIS A 370 20.19 -0.95 -3.09
C HIS A 370 19.06 -1.74 -2.42
N VAL A 371 19.28 -2.08 -1.16
CA VAL A 371 18.29 -2.68 -0.27
C VAL A 371 18.26 -1.86 1.01
N GLU A 372 17.10 -1.30 1.32
CA GLU A 372 16.84 -0.71 2.63
C GLU A 372 16.28 -1.77 3.56
N LYS A 373 16.94 -1.96 4.70
CA LYS A 373 16.60 -3.05 5.61
C LYS A 373 15.48 -2.69 6.55
N GLN A 374 14.53 -3.60 6.67
CA GLN A 374 13.52 -3.63 7.72
C GLN A 374 12.71 -2.32 7.84
N ILE A 375 12.12 -1.87 6.72
CA ILE A 375 11.15 -0.78 6.74
C ILE A 375 9.80 -1.34 7.23
N GLY A 376 9.56 -1.22 8.53
CA GLY A 376 8.36 -1.73 9.19
C GLY A 376 8.47 -3.16 9.71
N ASN A 377 7.34 -3.70 10.14
CA ASN A 377 7.22 -5.03 10.73
C ASN A 377 6.60 -6.06 9.77
N THR A 378 5.58 -5.64 9.02
CA THR A 378 4.89 -6.46 8.02
C THR A 378 4.45 -5.56 6.87
N SER A 379 5.43 -4.97 6.21
CA SER A 379 5.19 -4.13 5.03
C SER A 379 4.64 -4.97 3.89
N SER A 380 3.49 -4.59 3.36
CA SER A 380 2.69 -5.47 2.50
C SER A 380 2.21 -4.84 1.21
N LEU A 381 2.13 -3.50 1.13
CA LEU A 381 1.66 -2.79 -0.05
C LEU A 381 2.58 -1.62 -0.37
N LEU A 382 2.86 -1.44 -1.65
CA LEU A 382 3.63 -0.33 -2.22
C LEU A 382 2.68 0.57 -3.00
N VAL A 383 2.69 1.86 -2.73
CA VAL A 383 1.83 2.84 -3.40
C VAL A 383 2.68 3.97 -3.97
N ASN A 384 2.58 4.18 -5.28
CA ASN A 384 3.17 5.34 -5.94
C ASN A 384 2.23 6.54 -5.81
N PRO A 385 2.78 7.77 -5.63
CA PRO A 385 2.02 9.01 -5.70
C PRO A 385 1.44 9.30 -7.07
#